data_fa839669dda3be3718a1a43184df4f42
#
_entry.id   fa839669dda3be3718a1a43184df4f42
#
_cell.length_a   1.000
_cell.length_b   1.000
_cell.length_c   1.000
_cell.angle_alpha   90.00
_cell.angle_beta   90.00
_cell.angle_gamma   90.00
#
_symmetry.space_group_name_H-M   'P 1'
#
loop_
_entity.id
_entity.type
_entity.pdbx_description
1 polymer ?
#
loop_
_entity_poly.entity_id
_entity_poly.type
_entity_poly.pdbx_seq_one_letter_code
_entity_poly.pdbx_strand_id
1 'polypeptide(L)'
;TDYIDFYFVHWPDAKTPFSETMCALQLLKEQGKIRHIGVSNFTPEMIEECEKVAQVDVQQPPYSMVDRSSEDLIKWGYEHGIDSFTYGSLGAGILSGKFRELPKFEEGDVRAGFYDYFQEPKFSRVQELLKVMDEIAEAHDKPVAQVAVNWSTQKEYVGTALVGVRTDAHAIQNCETFEWELSADEMAKLDAKLDELKIG
;
A
#
# COMPACT_ATOMS: atom_id res chain seq x y z
N THR A 1 -2.58 -26.37 0.24
CA THR A 1 -1.40 -26.14 1.07
C THR A 1 -1.61 -26.67 2.48
N ASP A 2 -0.56 -27.05 3.16
CA ASP A 2 -0.61 -27.61 4.51
C ASP A 2 -0.43 -26.52 5.58
N TYR A 3 0.01 -25.34 5.17
CA TYR A 3 0.24 -24.18 6.04
C TYR A 3 -0.03 -22.87 5.28
N ILE A 4 -0.13 -21.77 6.04
CA ILE A 4 -0.25 -20.40 5.52
C ILE A 4 1.04 -19.66 5.87
N ASP A 5 1.67 -19.01 4.89
CA ASP A 5 2.91 -18.26 5.14
C ASP A 5 2.66 -17.03 6.02
N PHE A 6 1.70 -16.19 5.66
CA PHE A 6 1.32 -15.00 6.42
C PHE A 6 -0.16 -15.03 6.74
N TYR A 7 -0.50 -14.99 8.03
CA TYR A 7 -1.89 -14.92 8.49
C TYR A 7 -2.14 -13.55 9.13
N PHE A 8 -3.11 -12.81 8.60
CA PHE A 8 -3.39 -11.43 9.01
C PHE A 8 -4.65 -11.30 9.86
N VAL A 9 -4.55 -10.53 10.94
CA VAL A 9 -5.72 -9.90 11.56
C VAL A 9 -6.08 -8.69 10.73
N HIS A 10 -7.18 -8.78 9.94
CA HIS A 10 -7.54 -7.79 8.92
C HIS A 10 -7.95 -6.44 9.52
N TRP A 11 -8.63 -6.47 10.66
CA TRP A 11 -9.05 -5.29 11.44
C TRP A 11 -8.97 -5.59 12.93
N PRO A 12 -8.61 -4.59 13.77
CA PRO A 12 -8.72 -4.74 15.22
C PRO A 12 -10.19 -4.85 15.63
N ASP A 13 -10.50 -5.79 16.51
CA ASP A 13 -11.81 -5.88 17.15
C ASP A 13 -11.77 -5.24 18.55
N ALA A 14 -12.52 -4.17 18.74
CA ALA A 14 -12.58 -3.45 20.00
C ALA A 14 -13.19 -4.26 21.18
N LYS A 15 -13.82 -5.41 20.89
CA LYS A 15 -14.47 -6.26 21.91
C LYS A 15 -13.60 -7.44 22.35
N THR A 16 -12.62 -7.84 21.53
CA THR A 16 -11.74 -8.96 21.80
C THR A 16 -10.37 -8.44 22.23
N PRO A 17 -9.89 -8.77 23.43
CA PRO A 17 -8.54 -8.40 23.85
C PRO A 17 -7.48 -8.90 22.86
N PHE A 18 -6.49 -8.07 22.53
CA PHE A 18 -5.41 -8.48 21.64
C PHE A 18 -4.67 -9.71 22.16
N SER A 19 -4.53 -9.85 23.48
CA SER A 19 -3.92 -11.02 24.08
C SER A 19 -4.62 -12.34 23.73
N GLU A 20 -5.94 -12.38 23.65
CA GLU A 20 -6.67 -13.59 23.26
C GLU A 20 -6.41 -13.94 21.79
N THR A 21 -6.49 -12.96 20.91
CA THR A 21 -6.19 -13.14 19.48
C THR A 21 -4.76 -13.60 19.27
N MET A 22 -3.80 -12.95 19.91
CA MET A 22 -2.38 -13.28 19.76
C MET A 22 -2.01 -14.62 20.36
N CYS A 23 -2.59 -15.04 21.48
CA CYS A 23 -2.44 -16.38 22.01
C CYS A 23 -2.91 -17.47 21.02
N ALA A 24 -4.05 -17.24 20.36
CA ALA A 24 -4.56 -18.16 19.34
C ALA A 24 -3.64 -18.24 18.13
N LEU A 25 -3.12 -17.11 17.66
CA LEU A 25 -2.19 -17.07 16.52
C LEU A 25 -0.84 -17.71 16.87
N GLN A 26 -0.33 -17.48 18.07
CA GLN A 26 0.90 -18.12 18.54
C GLN A 26 0.75 -19.64 18.58
N LEU A 27 -0.39 -20.15 19.08
CA LEU A 27 -0.68 -21.57 19.06
C LEU A 27 -0.72 -22.15 17.64
N LEU A 28 -1.30 -21.42 16.67
CA LEU A 28 -1.31 -21.84 15.26
C LEU A 28 0.11 -21.86 14.67
N LYS A 29 0.97 -20.91 15.05
CA LYS A 29 2.39 -20.86 14.66
C LYS A 29 3.16 -22.05 15.25
N GLU A 30 2.97 -22.36 16.52
CA GLU A 30 3.56 -23.54 17.19
C GLU A 30 3.11 -24.87 16.59
N GLN A 31 1.87 -24.95 16.12
CA GLN A 31 1.33 -26.11 15.40
C GLN A 31 1.82 -26.21 13.94
N GLY A 32 2.59 -25.25 13.46
CA GLY A 32 3.07 -25.18 12.07
C GLY A 32 1.98 -24.89 11.03
N LYS A 33 0.80 -24.40 11.46
CA LYS A 33 -0.31 -24.07 10.57
C LYS A 33 -0.14 -22.71 9.92
N ILE A 34 0.52 -21.80 10.58
CA ILE A 34 0.93 -20.49 10.05
C ILE A 34 2.42 -20.29 10.31
N ARG A 35 3.09 -19.52 9.47
CA ARG A 35 4.51 -19.19 9.62
C ARG A 35 4.73 -17.84 10.27
N HIS A 36 3.98 -16.83 9.82
CA HIS A 36 4.12 -15.44 10.23
C HIS A 36 2.77 -14.86 10.62
N ILE A 37 2.81 -13.98 11.63
CA ILE A 37 1.64 -13.25 12.12
C ILE A 37 1.69 -11.84 11.55
N GLY A 38 0.60 -11.43 10.89
CA GLY A 38 0.42 -10.08 10.38
C GLY A 38 -0.76 -9.37 11.00
N VAL A 39 -0.72 -8.04 10.97
CA VAL A 39 -1.83 -7.19 11.37
C VAL A 39 -2.10 -6.14 10.29
N SER A 40 -3.36 -5.72 10.15
CA SER A 40 -3.75 -4.69 9.20
C SER A 40 -4.64 -3.66 9.88
N ASN A 41 -4.41 -2.37 9.57
CA ASN A 41 -5.16 -1.26 10.16
C ASN A 41 -4.97 -1.11 11.68
N PHE A 42 -3.81 -1.48 12.19
CA PHE A 42 -3.41 -1.31 13.60
C PHE A 42 -2.55 -0.06 13.76
N THR A 43 -2.61 0.56 14.95
CA THR A 43 -1.66 1.62 15.33
C THR A 43 -0.40 1.04 15.96
N PRO A 44 0.69 1.82 16.09
CA PRO A 44 1.89 1.36 16.83
C PRO A 44 1.58 0.82 18.21
N GLU A 45 0.73 1.52 18.99
CA GLU A 45 0.38 1.10 20.35
C GLU A 45 -0.40 -0.22 20.38
N MET A 46 -1.26 -0.47 19.37
CA MET A 46 -1.96 -1.75 19.22
C MET A 46 -0.99 -2.88 18.89
N ILE A 47 0.01 -2.61 18.06
CA ILE A 47 1.05 -3.58 17.70
C ILE A 47 1.91 -3.89 18.93
N GLU A 48 2.36 -2.88 19.66
CA GLU A 48 3.11 -3.08 20.92
C GLU A 48 2.32 -3.90 21.95
N GLU A 49 1.01 -3.71 22.01
CA GLU A 49 0.16 -4.53 22.89
C GLU A 49 0.09 -6.00 22.42
N CYS A 50 0.02 -6.24 21.13
CA CYS A 50 0.10 -7.59 20.54
C CYS A 50 1.44 -8.26 20.86
N GLU A 51 2.55 -7.54 20.76
CA GLU A 51 3.90 -8.05 20.96
C GLU A 51 4.22 -8.44 22.40
N LYS A 52 3.42 -8.02 23.38
CA LYS A 52 3.51 -8.56 24.75
C LYS A 52 3.19 -10.06 24.82
N VAL A 53 2.54 -10.61 23.80
CA VAL A 53 2.12 -12.02 23.74
C VAL A 53 2.86 -12.79 22.66
N ALA A 54 2.87 -12.27 21.43
CA ALA A 54 3.52 -12.88 20.28
C ALA A 54 4.03 -11.81 19.31
N GLN A 55 5.16 -12.09 18.68
CA GLN A 55 5.76 -11.20 17.70
C GLN A 55 4.82 -10.95 16.52
N VAL A 56 4.71 -9.70 16.09
CA VAL A 56 4.10 -9.29 14.84
C VAL A 56 5.22 -9.24 13.79
N ASP A 57 5.14 -10.11 12.79
CA ASP A 57 6.17 -10.21 11.75
C ASP A 57 5.95 -9.17 10.64
N VAL A 58 4.68 -8.78 10.38
CA VAL A 58 4.32 -7.91 9.25
C VAL A 58 3.09 -7.05 9.54
N GLN A 59 3.11 -5.81 9.06
CA GLN A 59 1.97 -4.90 9.06
C GLN A 59 1.44 -4.67 7.65
N GLN A 60 0.14 -4.45 7.51
CA GLN A 60 -0.49 -4.17 6.21
C GLN A 60 -1.28 -2.86 6.26
N PRO A 61 -0.60 -1.70 6.11
CA PRO A 61 -1.23 -0.38 6.04
C PRO A 61 -1.55 0.06 4.61
N PRO A 62 -2.43 1.06 4.40
CA PRO A 62 -2.56 1.73 3.11
C PRO A 62 -1.32 2.58 2.83
N TYR A 63 -0.83 2.56 1.57
CA TYR A 63 0.25 3.45 1.15
C TYR A 63 0.30 3.61 -0.37
N SER A 64 0.29 4.84 -0.81
CA SER A 64 0.47 5.22 -2.22
C SER A 64 0.80 6.71 -2.34
N MET A 65 1.09 7.18 -3.55
CA MET A 65 1.26 8.62 -3.82
C MET A 65 0.04 9.47 -3.43
N VAL A 66 -1.18 8.92 -3.43
CA VAL A 66 -2.41 9.64 -3.09
C VAL A 66 -2.89 9.39 -1.66
N ASP A 67 -2.22 8.51 -0.94
CA ASP A 67 -2.47 8.24 0.48
C ASP A 67 -1.15 7.89 1.17
N ARG A 68 -0.55 8.86 1.84
CA ARG A 68 0.69 8.73 2.60
C ARG A 68 0.45 8.74 4.12
N SER A 69 -0.81 8.63 4.54
CA SER A 69 -1.22 8.76 5.94
C SER A 69 -0.56 7.72 6.87
N SER A 70 -0.14 6.59 6.32
CA SER A 70 0.54 5.53 7.09
C SER A 70 2.07 5.56 7.00
N GLU A 71 2.67 6.57 6.38
CA GLU A 71 4.12 6.58 6.16
C GLU A 71 4.92 6.49 7.47
N ASP A 72 4.50 7.24 8.49
CA ASP A 72 5.17 7.22 9.80
C ASP A 72 5.02 5.85 10.50
N LEU A 73 3.85 5.20 10.37
CA LEU A 73 3.63 3.84 10.86
C LEU A 73 4.54 2.83 10.15
N ILE A 74 4.70 2.95 8.83
CA ILE A 74 5.55 2.05 8.05
C ILE A 74 7.02 2.22 8.47
N LYS A 75 7.50 3.46 8.60
CA LYS A 75 8.85 3.77 9.08
C LYS A 75 9.09 3.25 10.49
N TRP A 76 8.13 3.49 11.39
CA TRP A 76 8.18 2.95 12.75
C TRP A 76 8.31 1.42 12.74
N GLY A 77 7.49 0.73 11.94
CA GLY A 77 7.58 -0.73 11.81
C GLY A 77 8.94 -1.20 11.29
N TYR A 78 9.47 -0.54 10.26
CA TYR A 78 10.80 -0.83 9.71
C TYR A 78 11.89 -0.73 10.78
N GLU A 79 11.88 0.33 11.58
CA GLU A 79 12.81 0.54 12.70
C GLU A 79 12.67 -0.52 13.81
N HIS A 80 11.49 -1.13 13.94
CA HIS A 80 11.19 -2.20 14.92
C HIS A 80 11.31 -3.62 14.34
N GLY A 81 11.76 -3.77 13.09
CA GLY A 81 11.93 -5.09 12.45
C GLY A 81 10.60 -5.73 12.02
N ILE A 82 9.55 -4.93 11.85
CA ILE A 82 8.24 -5.34 11.35
C ILE A 82 8.17 -4.96 9.87
N ASP A 83 8.06 -5.94 8.99
CA ASP A 83 7.95 -5.71 7.56
C ASP A 83 6.60 -5.07 7.17
N SER A 84 6.49 -4.50 5.97
CA SER A 84 5.26 -3.88 5.49
C SER A 84 4.78 -4.47 4.16
N PHE A 85 3.49 -4.85 4.13
CA PHE A 85 2.77 -5.25 2.92
C PHE A 85 1.73 -4.17 2.62
N THR A 86 2.14 -3.13 1.91
CA THR A 86 1.28 -1.96 1.68
C THR A 86 0.16 -2.26 0.70
N TYR A 87 -1.06 -1.81 0.99
CA TYR A 87 -2.20 -1.92 0.07
C TYR A 87 -2.61 -0.58 -0.52
N GLY A 88 -3.44 -0.61 -1.55
CA GLY A 88 -3.90 0.61 -2.21
C GLY A 88 -2.85 1.29 -3.10
N SER A 89 -1.78 0.59 -3.48
CA SER A 89 -0.60 1.11 -4.19
C SER A 89 -0.90 1.92 -5.46
N LEU A 90 -2.02 1.64 -6.13
CA LEU A 90 -2.49 2.41 -7.30
C LEU A 90 -3.65 3.37 -7.01
N GLY A 91 -3.96 3.65 -5.72
CA GLY A 91 -5.06 4.56 -5.34
C GLY A 91 -6.38 4.16 -5.99
N ALA A 92 -6.86 2.93 -5.75
CA ALA A 92 -8.07 2.40 -6.38
C ALA A 92 -8.10 2.56 -7.93
N GLY A 93 -6.93 2.65 -8.54
CA GLY A 93 -6.71 2.75 -10.00
C GLY A 93 -6.52 4.17 -10.52
N ILE A 94 -6.59 5.22 -9.72
CA ILE A 94 -6.38 6.59 -10.21
C ILE A 94 -4.94 6.80 -10.72
N LEU A 95 -3.96 6.20 -10.05
CA LEU A 95 -2.54 6.28 -10.42
C LEU A 95 -2.15 5.42 -11.63
N SER A 96 -3.08 4.62 -12.16
CA SER A 96 -2.84 3.89 -13.41
C SER A 96 -3.00 4.76 -14.67
N GLY A 97 -3.42 6.02 -14.52
CA GLY A 97 -3.70 6.91 -15.63
C GLY A 97 -5.00 6.60 -16.38
N LYS A 98 -5.81 5.64 -15.92
CA LYS A 98 -7.09 5.29 -16.55
C LYS A 98 -8.14 6.40 -16.45
N PHE A 99 -8.13 7.14 -15.33
CA PHE A 99 -9.10 8.20 -15.06
C PHE A 99 -8.46 9.56 -15.32
N ARG A 100 -8.64 10.08 -16.56
CA ARG A 100 -8.14 11.41 -16.97
C ARG A 100 -9.19 12.51 -16.82
N GLU A 101 -10.44 12.10 -16.68
CA GLU A 101 -11.58 12.94 -16.36
C GLU A 101 -12.29 12.37 -15.13
N LEU A 102 -12.98 13.22 -14.37
CA LEU A 102 -13.70 12.79 -13.18
C LEU A 102 -14.73 11.72 -13.54
N PRO A 103 -14.56 10.47 -13.07
CA PRO A 103 -15.42 9.38 -13.49
C PRO A 103 -16.82 9.51 -12.87
N LYS A 104 -17.83 9.05 -13.60
CA LYS A 104 -19.14 8.77 -13.05
C LYS A 104 -19.17 7.29 -12.68
N PHE A 105 -19.16 7.01 -11.39
CA PHE A 105 -19.27 5.65 -10.89
C PHE A 105 -20.71 5.17 -10.90
N GLU A 106 -20.89 3.87 -11.08
CA GLU A 106 -22.20 3.23 -10.94
C GLU A 106 -22.67 3.19 -9.48
N GLU A 107 -23.96 3.04 -9.27
CA GLU A 107 -24.53 2.89 -7.94
C GLU A 107 -23.93 1.68 -7.22
N GLY A 108 -23.44 1.87 -5.99
CA GLY A 108 -22.78 0.83 -5.20
C GLY A 108 -21.26 0.75 -5.40
N ASP A 109 -20.66 1.52 -6.32
CA ASP A 109 -19.20 1.62 -6.42
C ASP A 109 -18.64 2.45 -5.26
N VAL A 110 -17.93 1.79 -4.36
CA VAL A 110 -17.38 2.41 -3.15
C VAL A 110 -16.41 3.56 -3.45
N ARG A 111 -15.82 3.61 -4.65
CA ARG A 111 -14.86 4.67 -5.03
C ARG A 111 -15.48 6.06 -5.03
N ALA A 112 -16.78 6.15 -5.34
CA ALA A 112 -17.49 7.42 -5.42
C ALA A 112 -17.54 8.20 -4.07
N GLY A 113 -17.53 7.49 -2.96
CA GLY A 113 -17.70 8.11 -1.64
C GLY A 113 -16.59 7.81 -0.64
N PHE A 114 -15.83 6.72 -0.84
CA PHE A 114 -14.79 6.30 0.09
C PHE A 114 -13.46 7.01 -0.12
N TYR A 115 -13.11 7.30 -1.38
CA TYR A 115 -11.81 7.89 -1.73
C TYR A 115 -11.99 9.34 -2.17
N ASP A 116 -11.48 10.27 -1.38
CA ASP A 116 -11.59 11.72 -1.63
C ASP A 116 -10.80 12.21 -2.86
N TYR A 117 -9.80 11.45 -3.31
CA TYR A 117 -9.07 11.76 -4.54
C TYR A 117 -9.87 11.48 -5.83
N PHE A 118 -11.08 10.94 -5.74
CA PHE A 118 -12.07 10.95 -6.82
C PHE A 118 -13.07 12.11 -6.70
N GLN A 119 -12.76 13.11 -5.88
CA GLN A 119 -13.57 14.32 -5.72
C GLN A 119 -12.70 15.58 -5.93
N GLU A 120 -13.34 16.69 -6.36
CA GLU A 120 -12.65 17.97 -6.42
C GLU A 120 -12.45 18.56 -5.01
N PRO A 121 -11.34 19.25 -4.75
CA PRO A 121 -10.28 19.61 -5.69
C PRO A 121 -9.14 18.58 -5.80
N LYS A 122 -9.19 17.44 -5.07
CA LYS A 122 -8.11 16.45 -5.05
C LYS A 122 -7.95 15.77 -6.42
N PHE A 123 -9.04 15.46 -7.10
CA PHE A 123 -8.97 14.85 -8.42
C PHE A 123 -8.13 15.69 -9.40
N SER A 124 -8.40 17.00 -9.48
CA SER A 124 -7.61 17.89 -10.33
C SER A 124 -6.12 17.93 -9.94
N ARG A 125 -5.81 17.90 -8.65
CA ARG A 125 -4.42 17.81 -8.17
C ARG A 125 -3.74 16.52 -8.61
N VAL A 126 -4.44 15.38 -8.51
CA VAL A 126 -3.92 14.10 -9.00
C VAL A 126 -3.66 14.14 -10.50
N GLN A 127 -4.47 14.85 -11.30
CA GLN A 127 -4.19 15.02 -12.73
C GLN A 127 -2.89 15.79 -12.99
N GLU A 128 -2.54 16.77 -12.14
CA GLU A 128 -1.24 17.46 -12.23
C GLU A 128 -0.06 16.54 -11.83
N LEU A 129 -0.24 15.65 -10.88
CA LEU A 129 0.74 14.61 -10.55
C LEU A 129 0.91 13.64 -11.73
N LEU A 130 -0.19 13.20 -12.34
CA LEU A 130 -0.17 12.27 -13.46
C LEU A 130 0.60 12.84 -14.68
N LYS A 131 0.62 14.15 -14.89
CA LYS A 131 1.45 14.75 -15.95
C LYS A 131 2.94 14.49 -15.72
N VAL A 132 3.41 14.63 -14.49
CA VAL A 132 4.82 14.35 -14.15
C VAL A 132 5.12 12.86 -14.27
N MET A 133 4.17 12.02 -13.86
CA MET A 133 4.30 10.57 -14.01
C MET A 133 4.31 10.14 -15.47
N ASP A 134 3.51 10.77 -16.34
CA ASP A 134 3.48 10.52 -17.79
C ASP A 134 4.84 10.83 -18.43
N GLU A 135 5.46 11.97 -18.08
CA GLU A 135 6.80 12.33 -18.58
C GLU A 135 7.86 11.27 -18.23
N ILE A 136 7.83 10.76 -16.99
CA ILE A 136 8.74 9.72 -16.53
C ILE A 136 8.43 8.38 -17.24
N ALA A 137 7.16 8.02 -17.31
CA ALA A 137 6.71 6.79 -17.97
C ALA A 137 7.13 6.76 -19.45
N GLU A 138 6.98 7.88 -20.17
CA GLU A 138 7.39 8.03 -21.56
C GLU A 138 8.91 7.93 -21.72
N ALA A 139 9.69 8.55 -20.83
CA ALA A 139 11.15 8.48 -20.84
C ALA A 139 11.70 7.04 -20.69
N HIS A 140 10.98 6.19 -19.95
CA HIS A 140 11.34 4.79 -19.73
C HIS A 140 10.62 3.80 -20.64
N ASP A 141 9.72 4.26 -21.51
CA ASP A 141 8.82 3.42 -22.33
C ASP A 141 8.05 2.40 -21.45
N LYS A 142 7.51 2.88 -20.32
CA LYS A 142 6.81 2.06 -19.31
C LYS A 142 5.42 2.63 -18.98
N PRO A 143 4.48 1.80 -18.52
CA PRO A 143 3.17 2.27 -18.09
C PRO A 143 3.25 3.17 -16.85
N VAL A 144 2.40 4.20 -16.78
CA VAL A 144 2.28 5.11 -15.62
C VAL A 144 2.05 4.37 -14.30
N ALA A 145 1.30 3.26 -14.32
CA ALA A 145 1.08 2.43 -13.14
C ALA A 145 2.39 1.92 -12.52
N GLN A 146 3.39 1.59 -13.36
CA GLN A 146 4.69 1.12 -12.88
C GLN A 146 5.49 2.24 -12.20
N VAL A 147 5.35 3.50 -12.64
CA VAL A 147 5.94 4.66 -11.93
C VAL A 147 5.41 4.75 -10.50
N ALA A 148 4.08 4.58 -10.32
CA ALA A 148 3.47 4.61 -8.98
C ALA A 148 3.95 3.48 -8.08
N VAL A 149 4.06 2.26 -8.61
CA VAL A 149 4.51 1.10 -7.83
C VAL A 149 6.00 1.22 -7.50
N ASN A 150 6.84 1.59 -8.47
CA ASN A 150 8.27 1.84 -8.27
C ASN A 150 8.52 2.90 -7.21
N TRP A 151 7.78 4.02 -7.26
CA TRP A 151 7.92 5.08 -6.26
C TRP A 151 7.70 4.56 -4.82
N SER A 152 6.74 3.68 -4.61
CA SER A 152 6.50 3.12 -3.27
C SER A 152 7.51 2.04 -2.90
N THR A 153 7.83 1.11 -3.81
CA THR A 153 8.70 -0.05 -3.53
C THR A 153 10.18 0.29 -3.48
N GLN A 154 10.60 1.44 -4.01
CA GLN A 154 11.98 1.93 -3.84
C GLN A 154 12.22 2.68 -2.51
N LYS A 155 11.18 2.86 -1.68
CA LYS A 155 11.35 3.33 -0.31
C LYS A 155 11.86 2.17 0.56
N GLU A 156 13.01 2.30 1.20
CA GLU A 156 13.65 1.21 1.98
C GLU A 156 12.78 0.61 3.09
N TYR A 157 11.81 1.40 3.58
CA TYR A 157 10.87 1.00 4.61
C TYR A 157 9.62 0.28 4.07
N VAL A 158 9.47 0.12 2.75
CA VAL A 158 8.35 -0.60 2.12
C VAL A 158 8.83 -1.97 1.66
N GLY A 159 8.38 -3.04 2.32
CA GLY A 159 8.76 -4.41 1.97
C GLY A 159 8.07 -4.92 0.71
N THR A 160 6.75 -4.78 0.65
CA THR A 160 5.94 -5.31 -0.46
C THR A 160 4.78 -4.37 -0.78
N ALA A 161 4.56 -4.10 -2.06
CA ALA A 161 3.36 -3.40 -2.53
C ALA A 161 2.33 -4.41 -3.07
N LEU A 162 1.14 -4.44 -2.48
CA LEU A 162 0.02 -5.26 -2.94
C LEU A 162 -0.69 -4.55 -4.07
N VAL A 163 -0.68 -5.14 -5.25
CA VAL A 163 -1.29 -4.58 -6.47
C VAL A 163 -2.37 -5.50 -7.00
N GLY A 164 -3.55 -4.93 -7.28
CA GLY A 164 -4.69 -5.71 -7.78
C GLY A 164 -4.46 -6.27 -9.18
N VAL A 165 -4.83 -7.53 -9.38
CA VAL A 165 -4.73 -8.25 -10.65
C VAL A 165 -6.11 -8.72 -11.07
N ARG A 166 -6.53 -8.41 -12.30
CA ARG A 166 -7.80 -8.87 -12.89
C ARG A 166 -7.59 -9.70 -14.15
N THR A 167 -6.44 -9.58 -14.80
CA THR A 167 -6.08 -10.27 -16.04
C THR A 167 -4.63 -10.71 -15.96
N ASP A 168 -4.24 -11.66 -16.81
CA ASP A 168 -2.86 -12.10 -17.00
C ASP A 168 -1.94 -10.93 -17.42
N ALA A 169 -2.42 -10.04 -18.29
CA ALA A 169 -1.70 -8.84 -18.69
C ALA A 169 -1.38 -7.94 -17.49
N HIS A 170 -2.31 -7.77 -16.53
CA HIS A 170 -2.04 -7.02 -15.30
C HIS A 170 -0.95 -7.70 -14.45
N ALA A 171 -0.95 -9.04 -14.37
CA ALA A 171 0.07 -9.76 -13.62
C ALA A 171 1.46 -9.53 -14.24
N ILE A 172 1.57 -9.65 -15.56
CA ILE A 172 2.81 -9.42 -16.30
C ILE A 172 3.29 -7.97 -16.07
N GLN A 173 2.45 -6.98 -16.32
CA GLN A 173 2.80 -5.57 -16.14
C GLN A 173 3.23 -5.22 -14.71
N ASN A 174 2.59 -5.81 -13.71
CA ASN A 174 2.97 -5.60 -12.31
C ASN A 174 4.37 -6.19 -12.01
N CYS A 175 4.69 -7.38 -12.57
CA CYS A 175 6.01 -7.99 -12.41
C CYS A 175 7.11 -7.20 -13.14
N GLU A 176 6.83 -6.69 -14.35
CA GLU A 176 7.75 -5.87 -15.13
C GLU A 176 8.16 -4.56 -14.44
N THR A 177 7.43 -4.14 -13.39
CA THR A 177 7.80 -2.99 -12.56
C THR A 177 9.20 -3.13 -11.99
N PHE A 178 9.63 -4.35 -11.66
CA PHE A 178 10.92 -4.63 -11.04
C PHE A 178 12.06 -4.84 -12.04
N GLU A 179 11.82 -4.64 -13.34
CA GLU A 179 12.85 -4.69 -14.38
C GLU A 179 13.58 -3.35 -14.59
N TRP A 180 13.11 -2.30 -13.95
CA TRP A 180 13.64 -0.96 -14.04
C TRP A 180 13.41 -0.18 -12.73
N GLU A 181 14.11 0.91 -12.56
CA GLU A 181 14.05 1.74 -11.36
C GLU A 181 13.91 3.23 -11.72
N LEU A 182 13.24 3.98 -10.87
CA LEU A 182 13.28 5.44 -10.90
C LEU A 182 14.66 5.92 -10.44
N SER A 183 15.22 6.88 -11.13
CA SER A 183 16.43 7.57 -10.68
C SER A 183 16.15 8.40 -9.42
N ALA A 184 17.20 8.76 -8.70
CA ALA A 184 17.08 9.62 -7.52
C ALA A 184 16.45 11.00 -7.86
N ASP A 185 16.75 11.54 -9.06
CA ASP A 185 16.17 12.81 -9.52
C ASP A 185 14.69 12.69 -9.82
N GLU A 186 14.24 11.56 -10.41
CA GLU A 186 12.82 11.29 -10.66
C GLU A 186 12.06 11.06 -9.37
N MET A 187 12.63 10.32 -8.42
CA MET A 187 12.07 10.16 -7.07
C MET A 187 11.90 11.52 -6.40
N ALA A 188 12.94 12.36 -6.39
CA ALA A 188 12.88 13.71 -5.83
C ALA A 188 11.87 14.61 -6.54
N LYS A 189 11.74 14.51 -7.88
CA LYS A 189 10.76 15.25 -8.68
C LYS A 189 9.33 14.86 -8.29
N LEU A 190 9.07 13.57 -8.11
CA LEU A 190 7.75 13.06 -7.67
C LEU A 190 7.42 13.51 -6.26
N ASP A 191 8.35 13.36 -5.30
CA ASP A 191 8.17 13.76 -3.91
C ASP A 191 7.91 15.27 -3.80
N ALA A 192 8.68 16.11 -4.49
CA ALA A 192 8.47 17.55 -4.54
C ALA A 192 7.09 17.92 -5.12
N LYS A 193 6.62 17.19 -6.15
CA LYS A 193 5.31 17.42 -6.74
C LYS A 193 4.17 17.03 -5.79
N LEU A 194 4.32 15.94 -5.07
CA LEU A 194 3.35 15.52 -4.05
C LEU A 194 3.22 16.56 -2.93
N ASP A 195 4.33 17.13 -2.48
CA ASP A 195 4.35 18.16 -1.44
C ASP A 195 3.76 19.49 -1.93
N GLU A 196 4.07 19.91 -3.17
CA GLU A 196 3.48 21.09 -3.83
C GLU A 196 1.95 20.97 -3.89
N LEU A 197 1.45 19.81 -4.32
CA LEU A 197 0.03 19.56 -4.51
C LEU A 197 -0.71 19.25 -3.22
N LYS A 198 0.00 18.99 -2.11
CA LYS A 198 -0.57 18.55 -0.83
C LYS A 198 -1.50 17.36 -1.01
N ILE A 199 -1.00 16.34 -1.69
CA ILE A 199 -1.67 15.07 -1.91
C ILE A 199 -1.04 14.01 -1.00
N GLY A 200 -1.89 13.17 -0.39
CA GLY A 200 -1.48 12.07 0.50
C GLY A 200 -1.48 12.44 1.96
#